data_6ac6770bff9999df6675406dae2244dd
#
_entry.id   6ac6770bff9999df6675406dae2244dd
#
_cell.length_a   1.000
_cell.length_b   1.000
_cell.length_c   1.000
_cell.angle_alpha   90.00
_cell.angle_beta   90.00
_cell.angle_gamma   90.00
#
_symmetry.space_group_name_H-M   'P 1'
#
loop_
_entity.id
_entity.type
_entity.pdbx_description
1 polymer ?
#
loop_
_entity_poly.entity_id
_entity_poly.type
_entity_poly.pdbx_seq_one_letter_code
_entity_poly.pdbx_strand_id
1 'polypeptide(L)'
;MSTAETETPVLDLLATMTAASVEQSELDPRSLLLVRLAALAAVDAPPVSYLMNLAVASDVGVVAEDIEQVLIGIAPVVGTARIVSAGGKIARALGFAIAVAEAELEDEEAAAAADDD
;
A
#
# COMPACT_ATOMS: atom_id res chain seq x y z
N MET A 1 -20.35 0.74 21.77
CA MET A 1 -20.42 -0.48 20.96
C MET A 1 -19.34 -1.45 21.39
N SER A 2 -19.70 -2.71 21.56
CA SER A 2 -18.74 -3.72 22.01
C SER A 2 -17.87 -4.21 20.86
N THR A 3 -16.55 -4.32 21.09
CA THR A 3 -15.62 -4.92 20.13
C THR A 3 -15.89 -6.40 19.88
N ALA A 4 -16.69 -7.04 20.76
CA ALA A 4 -17.08 -8.44 20.62
C ALA A 4 -17.98 -8.69 19.40
N GLU A 5 -18.56 -7.63 18.81
CA GLU A 5 -19.41 -7.73 17.63
C GLU A 5 -18.62 -7.72 16.31
N THR A 6 -17.33 -7.42 16.35
CA THR A 6 -16.50 -7.41 15.13
C THR A 6 -15.82 -8.77 14.97
N GLU A 7 -15.74 -9.23 13.71
CA GLU A 7 -15.04 -10.47 13.36
C GLU A 7 -13.53 -10.25 13.21
N THR A 8 -13.07 -9.01 13.11
CA THR A 8 -11.67 -8.65 12.87
C THR A 8 -11.19 -7.56 13.83
N PRO A 9 -11.21 -7.82 15.16
CA PRO A 9 -10.87 -6.76 16.13
C PRO A 9 -9.43 -6.25 16.01
N VAL A 10 -8.47 -7.10 15.65
CA VAL A 10 -7.08 -6.68 15.46
C VAL A 10 -6.94 -5.79 14.24
N LEU A 11 -7.55 -6.19 13.13
CA LEU A 11 -7.52 -5.39 11.90
C LEU A 11 -8.23 -4.05 12.10
N ASP A 12 -9.35 -4.05 12.83
CA ASP A 12 -10.09 -2.82 13.13
C ASP A 12 -9.24 -1.86 13.96
N LEU A 13 -8.51 -2.37 14.94
CA LEU A 13 -7.59 -1.57 15.74
C LEU A 13 -6.48 -0.96 14.87
N LEU A 14 -5.87 -1.78 14.00
CA LEU A 14 -4.81 -1.31 13.09
C LEU A 14 -5.34 -0.25 12.13
N ALA A 15 -6.54 -0.42 11.61
CA ALA A 15 -7.18 0.58 10.73
C ALA A 15 -7.40 1.90 11.49
N THR A 16 -7.85 1.83 12.74
CA THR A 16 -8.03 3.02 13.59
C THR A 16 -6.70 3.72 13.85
N MET A 17 -5.66 2.97 14.16
CA MET A 17 -4.31 3.52 14.36
C MET A 17 -3.78 4.19 13.09
N THR A 18 -3.98 3.57 11.95
CA THR A 18 -3.56 4.11 10.66
C THR A 18 -4.26 5.43 10.37
N ALA A 19 -5.58 5.48 10.57
CA ALA A 19 -6.37 6.70 10.36
C ALA A 19 -5.92 7.82 11.30
N ALA A 20 -5.71 7.51 12.58
CA ALA A 20 -5.24 8.49 13.57
C ALA A 20 -3.85 9.01 13.21
N SER A 21 -2.96 8.14 12.74
CA SER A 21 -1.62 8.52 12.31
C SER A 21 -1.65 9.47 11.11
N VAL A 22 -2.50 9.20 10.13
CA VAL A 22 -2.69 10.11 8.99
C VAL A 22 -3.17 11.48 9.45
N GLU A 23 -4.16 11.50 10.34
CA GLU A 23 -4.76 12.73 10.84
C GLU A 23 -3.79 13.55 11.68
N GLN A 24 -3.00 12.90 12.53
CA GLN A 24 -2.10 13.59 13.47
C GLN A 24 -0.75 13.96 12.87
N SER A 25 -0.31 13.28 11.82
CA SER A 25 0.96 13.60 11.17
C SER A 25 0.86 14.92 10.41
N GLU A 26 1.89 15.75 10.53
CA GLU A 26 1.99 17.01 9.78
C GLU A 26 2.71 16.84 8.45
N LEU A 27 3.15 15.63 8.13
CA LEU A 27 3.75 15.35 6.83
C LEU A 27 2.66 15.40 5.75
N ASP A 28 3.01 15.91 4.58
CA ASP A 28 2.11 15.83 3.44
C ASP A 28 1.85 14.35 3.07
N PRO A 29 0.72 14.05 2.43
CA PRO A 29 0.36 12.66 2.12
C PRO A 29 1.41 11.89 1.33
N ARG A 30 2.08 12.54 0.38
CA ARG A 30 3.13 11.91 -0.41
C ARG A 30 4.33 11.51 0.45
N SER A 31 4.82 12.43 1.27
CA SER A 31 5.95 12.17 2.17
C SER A 31 5.61 11.10 3.19
N LEU A 32 4.39 11.13 3.73
CA LEU A 32 3.94 10.12 4.69
C LEU A 32 3.96 8.72 4.07
N LEU A 33 3.49 8.57 2.83
CA LEU A 33 3.52 7.28 2.15
C LEU A 33 4.96 6.79 1.93
N LEU A 34 5.85 7.66 1.49
CA LEU A 34 7.25 7.29 1.27
C LEU A 34 7.94 6.86 2.58
N VAL A 35 7.67 7.57 3.68
CA VAL A 35 8.18 7.22 5.01
C VAL A 35 7.67 5.87 5.46
N ARG A 36 6.37 5.59 5.25
CA ARG A 36 5.78 4.31 5.60
C ARG A 36 6.36 3.15 4.80
N LEU A 37 6.58 3.36 3.50
CA LEU A 37 7.23 2.35 2.66
C LEU A 37 8.66 2.04 3.14
N ALA A 38 9.41 3.08 3.51
CA ALA A 38 10.75 2.90 4.07
C ALA A 38 10.72 2.08 5.36
N ALA A 39 9.77 2.38 6.24
CA ALA A 39 9.61 1.66 7.51
C ALA A 39 9.23 0.18 7.28
N LEU A 40 8.35 -0.09 6.31
CA LEU A 40 7.96 -1.46 5.95
C LEU A 40 9.18 -2.26 5.46
N ALA A 41 10.02 -1.66 4.65
CA ALA A 41 11.26 -2.30 4.18
C ALA A 41 12.20 -2.60 5.35
N ALA A 42 12.34 -1.65 6.28
CA ALA A 42 13.23 -1.81 7.44
C ALA A 42 12.80 -2.94 8.36
N VAL A 43 11.50 -3.17 8.53
CA VAL A 43 10.99 -4.26 9.39
C VAL A 43 10.67 -5.54 8.62
N ASP A 44 10.97 -5.57 7.33
CA ASP A 44 10.69 -6.71 6.45
C ASP A 44 9.23 -7.14 6.51
N ALA A 45 8.33 -6.18 6.30
CA ALA A 45 6.89 -6.39 6.36
C ALA A 45 6.40 -7.36 5.27
N PRO A 46 5.28 -8.07 5.49
CA PRO A 46 4.71 -8.95 4.48
C PRO A 46 4.09 -8.18 3.30
N PRO A 47 3.88 -8.85 2.15
CA PRO A 47 3.32 -8.19 0.96
C PRO A 47 2.01 -7.44 1.19
N VAL A 48 1.14 -7.93 2.06
CA VAL A 48 -0.16 -7.30 2.35
C VAL A 48 0.01 -5.89 2.91
N SER A 49 1.04 -5.65 3.72
CA SER A 49 1.31 -4.32 4.29
C SER A 49 1.70 -3.33 3.20
N TYR A 50 2.50 -3.77 2.23
CA TYR A 50 2.82 -2.95 1.06
C TYR A 50 1.59 -2.66 0.22
N LEU A 51 0.76 -3.67 -0.02
CA LEU A 51 -0.46 -3.51 -0.82
C LEU A 51 -1.36 -2.42 -0.24
N MET A 52 -1.59 -2.44 1.07
CA MET A 52 -2.45 -1.46 1.73
C MET A 52 -1.93 -0.03 1.57
N ASN A 53 -0.62 0.17 1.61
CA ASN A 53 -0.01 1.48 1.42
C ASN A 53 0.03 1.89 -0.07
N LEU A 54 0.34 0.95 -0.95
CA LEU A 54 0.43 1.21 -2.39
C LEU A 54 -0.93 1.50 -3.03
N ALA A 55 -2.02 1.05 -2.39
CA ALA A 55 -3.38 1.31 -2.88
C ALA A 55 -3.69 2.80 -3.04
N VAL A 56 -3.06 3.67 -2.27
CA VAL A 56 -3.27 5.11 -2.33
C VAL A 56 -2.13 5.87 -3.03
N ALA A 57 -1.14 5.16 -3.58
CA ALA A 57 0.05 5.77 -4.16
C ALA A 57 -0.28 6.76 -5.29
N SER A 58 -1.14 6.36 -6.23
CA SER A 58 -1.51 7.23 -7.34
C SER A 58 -2.24 8.49 -6.88
N ASP A 59 -3.06 8.38 -5.84
CA ASP A 59 -3.82 9.51 -5.29
C ASP A 59 -2.92 10.59 -4.69
N VAL A 60 -1.75 10.20 -4.18
CA VAL A 60 -0.80 11.11 -3.55
C VAL A 60 0.41 11.42 -4.43
N GLY A 61 0.37 11.00 -5.68
CA GLY A 61 1.42 11.32 -6.64
C GLY A 61 2.71 10.51 -6.50
N VAL A 62 2.62 9.29 -5.93
CA VAL A 62 3.77 8.38 -5.80
C VAL A 62 3.73 7.39 -6.96
N VAL A 63 4.81 7.35 -7.73
CA VAL A 63 4.97 6.44 -8.86
C VAL A 63 6.06 5.40 -8.55
N ALA A 64 6.16 4.37 -9.38
CA ALA A 64 7.12 3.28 -9.16
C ALA A 64 8.56 3.77 -9.02
N GLU A 65 8.94 4.80 -9.77
CA GLU A 65 10.27 5.39 -9.67
C GLU A 65 10.53 5.97 -8.28
N ASP A 66 9.54 6.61 -7.65
CA ASP A 66 9.67 7.16 -6.31
C ASP A 66 9.96 6.04 -5.30
N ILE A 67 9.29 4.91 -5.46
CA ILE A 67 9.47 3.75 -4.58
C ILE A 67 10.89 3.20 -4.73
N GLU A 68 11.38 3.10 -5.95
CA GLU A 68 12.75 2.71 -6.25
C GLU A 68 13.74 3.65 -5.57
N GLN A 69 13.51 4.97 -5.65
CA GLN A 69 14.38 5.95 -5.00
C GLN A 69 14.38 5.82 -3.49
N VAL A 70 13.26 5.46 -2.88
CA VAL A 70 13.19 5.17 -1.44
C VAL A 70 14.12 4.00 -1.10
N LEU A 71 14.04 2.90 -1.84
CA LEU A 71 14.88 1.72 -1.59
C LEU A 71 16.37 2.04 -1.76
N ILE A 72 16.72 2.81 -2.77
CA ILE A 72 18.09 3.27 -2.97
C ILE A 72 18.56 4.10 -1.77
N GLY A 73 17.73 5.04 -1.32
CA GLY A 73 18.06 5.95 -0.23
C GLY A 73 18.26 5.27 1.11
N ILE A 74 17.47 4.23 1.39
CA ILE A 74 17.53 3.53 2.69
C ILE A 74 18.50 2.32 2.69
N ALA A 75 19.00 1.92 1.52
CA ALA A 75 19.84 0.72 1.39
C ALA A 75 21.02 0.68 2.38
N PRO A 76 21.77 1.78 2.59
CA PRO A 76 22.89 1.75 3.54
C PRO A 76 22.48 1.53 5.00
N VAL A 77 21.24 1.89 5.34
CA VAL A 77 20.71 1.76 6.70
C VAL A 77 20.10 0.39 6.93
N VAL A 78 19.32 -0.08 5.95
CA VAL A 78 18.49 -1.29 6.07
C VAL A 78 19.28 -2.56 5.74
N GLY A 79 20.16 -2.49 4.76
CA GLY A 79 20.99 -3.61 4.34
C GLY A 79 20.43 -4.39 3.16
N THR A 80 21.34 -5.07 2.45
CA THR A 80 21.05 -5.72 1.17
C THR A 80 19.91 -6.74 1.24
N ALA A 81 19.92 -7.61 2.24
CA ALA A 81 18.93 -8.69 2.33
C ALA A 81 17.50 -8.16 2.44
N ARG A 82 17.28 -7.12 3.26
CA ARG A 82 15.96 -6.52 3.43
C ARG A 82 15.53 -5.70 2.22
N ILE A 83 16.47 -5.06 1.54
CA ILE A 83 16.18 -4.32 0.31
C ILE A 83 15.74 -5.27 -0.79
N VAL A 84 16.41 -6.38 -0.98
CA VAL A 84 16.02 -7.40 -1.96
C VAL A 84 14.64 -7.97 -1.62
N SER A 85 14.43 -8.29 -0.35
CA SER A 85 13.12 -8.77 0.13
C SER A 85 12.00 -7.75 -0.13
N ALA A 86 12.25 -6.48 0.18
CA ALA A 86 11.29 -5.39 -0.04
C ALA A 86 10.94 -5.26 -1.52
N GLY A 87 11.95 -5.28 -2.39
CA GLY A 87 11.73 -5.20 -3.84
C GLY A 87 10.82 -6.31 -4.36
N GLY A 88 11.04 -7.53 -3.93
CA GLY A 88 10.22 -8.68 -4.31
C GLY A 88 8.79 -8.58 -3.79
N LYS A 89 8.62 -8.15 -2.54
CA LYS A 89 7.30 -7.99 -1.93
C LYS A 89 6.50 -6.85 -2.55
N ILE A 90 7.17 -5.74 -2.86
CA ILE A 90 6.54 -4.61 -3.57
C ILE A 90 6.07 -5.05 -4.96
N ALA A 91 6.90 -5.78 -5.68
CA ALA A 91 6.54 -6.29 -6.99
C ALA A 91 5.29 -7.19 -6.93
N ARG A 92 5.18 -8.06 -5.93
CA ARG A 92 3.99 -8.88 -5.72
C ARG A 92 2.76 -8.05 -5.41
N ALA A 93 2.90 -7.04 -4.55
CA ALA A 93 1.80 -6.16 -4.17
C ALA A 93 1.31 -5.35 -5.38
N LEU A 94 2.22 -4.82 -6.20
CA LEU A 94 1.87 -4.09 -7.42
C LEU A 94 1.20 -5.01 -8.44
N GLY A 95 1.69 -6.24 -8.60
CA GLY A 95 1.07 -7.23 -9.48
C GLY A 95 -0.37 -7.53 -9.08
N PHE A 96 -0.63 -7.71 -7.80
CA PHE A 96 -1.98 -7.92 -7.28
C PHE A 96 -2.87 -6.70 -7.52
N ALA A 97 -2.36 -5.49 -7.26
CA ALA A 97 -3.11 -4.25 -7.46
C ALA A 97 -3.47 -4.05 -8.94
N ILE A 98 -2.55 -4.37 -9.86
CA ILE A 98 -2.81 -4.31 -11.30
C ILE A 98 -3.89 -5.31 -11.70
N ALA A 99 -3.83 -6.53 -11.20
CA ALA A 99 -4.82 -7.57 -11.50
C ALA A 99 -6.23 -7.16 -11.04
N VAL A 100 -6.35 -6.55 -9.86
CA VAL A 100 -7.63 -6.05 -9.35
C VAL A 100 -8.15 -4.92 -10.24
N ALA A 101 -7.27 -3.97 -10.63
CA ALA A 101 -7.66 -2.86 -11.50
C ALA A 101 -8.14 -3.35 -12.86
N GLU A 102 -7.47 -4.34 -13.45
CA GLU A 102 -7.88 -4.95 -14.71
C GLU A 102 -9.25 -5.62 -14.60
N ALA A 103 -9.51 -6.34 -13.50
CA ALA A 103 -10.79 -6.98 -13.26
C ALA A 103 -11.91 -5.96 -13.12
N GLU A 104 -11.67 -4.84 -12.43
CA GLU A 104 -12.64 -3.76 -12.30
C GLU A 104 -12.96 -3.11 -13.65
N LEU A 105 -11.96 -2.91 -14.50
CA LEU A 105 -12.17 -2.37 -15.85
C LEU A 105 -12.98 -3.33 -16.72
N GLU A 106 -12.72 -4.63 -16.65
CA GLU A 106 -13.51 -5.63 -17.37
C GLU A 106 -14.96 -5.62 -16.92
N ASP A 107 -15.21 -5.48 -15.63
CA ASP A 107 -16.58 -5.39 -15.09
C ASP A 107 -17.28 -4.12 -15.56
N GLU A 108 -16.58 -2.98 -15.60
CA GLU A 108 -17.14 -1.73 -16.10
C GLU A 108 -17.45 -1.80 -17.58
N GLU A 109 -16.58 -2.40 -18.38
CA GLU A 109 -16.78 -2.60 -19.82
C GLU A 109 -17.97 -3.52 -20.08
N ALA A 110 -18.10 -4.59 -19.31
CA ALA A 110 -19.24 -5.52 -19.43
C ALA A 110 -20.56 -4.82 -19.08
N ALA A 111 -20.57 -3.99 -18.03
CA ALA A 111 -21.75 -3.23 -17.62
C ALA A 111 -22.12 -2.21 -18.69
N ALA A 112 -21.15 -1.49 -19.26
CA ALA A 112 -21.38 -0.52 -20.33
C ALA A 112 -21.93 -1.18 -21.60
N ALA A 113 -21.41 -2.35 -21.97
CA ALA A 113 -21.90 -3.11 -23.12
C ALA A 113 -23.33 -3.60 -22.92
N ALA A 114 -23.71 -3.97 -21.69
CA ALA A 114 -25.07 -4.39 -21.37
C ALA A 114 -26.06 -3.23 -21.46
N ASP A 115 -25.65 -2.01 -21.12
CA ASP A 115 -26.49 -0.82 -21.17
C ASP A 115 -26.76 -0.34 -22.61
N ASP A 116 -25.91 -0.71 -23.57
CA ASP A 116 -26.08 -0.31 -24.98
C ASP A 116 -27.12 -1.13 -25.72
N ASP A 117 -27.62 -2.19 -25.15
CA ASP A 117 -28.71 -2.97 -25.70
C ASP A 117 -30.05 -2.45 -25.22
#